data_f15a7c9b2ff55b303135381290eebdb4
#
_entry.id   f15a7c9b2ff55b303135381290eebdb4
#
_cell.length_a   1.000
_cell.length_b   1.000
_cell.length_c   1.000
_cell.angle_alpha   90.00
_cell.angle_beta   90.00
_cell.angle_gamma   90.00
#
_symmetry.space_group_name_H-M   'P 1'
#
loop_
_entity.id
_entity.type
_entity.pdbx_description
1 polymer ?
#
loop_
_entity_poly.entity_id
_entity_poly.type
_entity_poly.pdbx_seq_one_letter_code
_entity_poly.pdbx_strand_id
1 'polypeptide(L)'
;KKIVFLLAFLCMLLLVGCSNGKETSKYNIEYLNKDKTGIVAVPYDASATTKDALIEEFFAALSSDPDNVEYRKPIPNDVEITKYSLDGALLTIYFDADYLNMKEVEEVLCRAAVVRTMTQISGIDCVSFYVDEKPLTDVNGKMVGTMYAESFVANPGEQINSIQNTNLTLY
;
A
#
# COMPACT_ATOMS: atom_id res chain seq x y z
N LYS A 1 50.65 -11.76 35.02
CA LYS A 1 50.44 -10.75 33.97
C LYS A 1 49.85 -11.34 32.69
N LYS A 2 50.26 -12.56 32.19
CA LYS A 2 49.73 -13.19 30.97
C LYS A 2 48.28 -13.64 31.12
N ILE A 3 47.88 -14.10 32.32
CA ILE A 3 46.51 -14.57 32.60
C ILE A 3 45.50 -13.39 32.61
N VAL A 4 45.92 -12.24 33.14
CA VAL A 4 45.08 -11.03 33.14
C VAL A 4 44.82 -10.49 31.72
N PHE A 5 45.84 -10.58 30.84
CA PHE A 5 45.69 -10.22 29.43
C PHE A 5 44.78 -11.18 28.67
N LEU A 6 44.84 -12.47 29.02
CA LEU A 6 43.96 -13.49 28.38
C LEU A 6 42.49 -13.30 28.83
N LEU A 7 42.27 -12.97 30.11
CA LEU A 7 40.91 -12.67 30.62
C LEU A 7 40.34 -11.39 30.02
N ALA A 8 41.17 -10.33 29.85
CA ALA A 8 40.75 -9.10 29.20
C ALA A 8 40.41 -9.30 27.73
N PHE A 9 41.17 -10.14 27.01
CA PHE A 9 40.89 -10.48 25.62
C PHE A 9 39.63 -11.34 25.48
N LEU A 10 39.35 -12.25 26.41
CA LEU A 10 38.11 -13.06 26.43
C LEU A 10 36.89 -12.20 26.73
N CYS A 11 37.00 -11.19 27.62
CA CYS A 11 35.90 -10.24 27.87
C CYS A 11 35.59 -9.35 26.65
N MET A 12 36.60 -9.03 25.83
CA MET A 12 36.40 -8.19 24.63
C MET A 12 35.68 -8.93 23.51
N LEU A 13 35.76 -10.28 23.50
CA LEU A 13 35.03 -11.14 22.54
C LEU A 13 33.53 -11.31 22.88
N LEU A 14 33.10 -11.01 24.10
CA LEU A 14 31.71 -11.11 24.52
C LEU A 14 30.88 -9.83 24.25
N LEU A 15 31.51 -8.76 23.73
CA LEU A 15 30.83 -7.50 23.38
C LEU A 15 30.42 -7.43 21.90
N VAL A 16 30.61 -8.51 21.13
CA VAL A 16 29.89 -8.64 19.85
C VAL A 16 28.43 -9.01 20.19
N GLY A 17 27.76 -8.08 20.86
CA GLY A 17 26.33 -8.12 21.05
C GLY A 17 25.68 -8.14 19.68
N CYS A 18 24.92 -9.19 19.39
CA CYS A 18 23.96 -9.20 18.30
C CYS A 18 23.09 -7.93 18.45
N SER A 19 23.38 -6.92 17.69
CA SER A 19 22.45 -5.91 17.32
C SER A 19 21.43 -6.62 16.42
N ASN A 20 20.39 -7.22 17.02
CA ASN A 20 19.14 -7.49 16.34
C ASN A 20 18.49 -6.13 16.04
N GLY A 21 19.12 -5.34 15.18
CA GLY A 21 18.43 -4.33 14.43
C GLY A 21 17.44 -5.10 13.56
N LYS A 22 16.15 -5.10 13.93
CA LYS A 22 15.12 -5.31 12.93
C LYS A 22 15.41 -4.26 11.87
N GLU A 23 15.94 -4.70 10.73
CA GLU A 23 15.95 -3.85 9.55
C GLU A 23 14.49 -3.47 9.35
N THR A 24 14.18 -2.18 9.49
CA THR A 24 12.84 -1.68 9.22
C THR A 24 12.68 -1.81 7.72
N SER A 25 11.76 -2.67 7.30
CA SER A 25 11.41 -2.84 5.89
C SER A 25 11.19 -1.48 5.25
N LYS A 26 11.78 -1.26 4.09
CA LYS A 26 11.72 0.02 3.38
C LYS A 26 10.30 0.36 2.90
N TYR A 27 9.49 -0.66 2.68
CA TYR A 27 8.16 -0.57 2.11
C TYR A 27 7.12 -1.25 3.00
N ASN A 28 5.86 -0.91 2.77
CA ASN A 28 4.72 -1.61 3.31
C ASN A 28 3.76 -1.96 2.17
N ILE A 29 3.15 -3.14 2.25
CA ILE A 29 1.97 -3.44 1.44
C ILE A 29 0.74 -3.14 2.29
N GLU A 30 -0.18 -2.36 1.74
CA GLU A 30 -1.44 -2.04 2.39
C GLU A 30 -2.45 -3.15 2.07
N TYR A 31 -2.79 -3.96 3.07
CA TYR A 31 -3.83 -4.99 2.97
C TYR A 31 -5.13 -4.50 3.59
N LEU A 32 -6.24 -5.17 3.28
CA LEU A 32 -7.48 -4.99 4.04
C LEU A 32 -7.38 -5.74 5.36
N ASN A 33 -8.00 -5.20 6.42
CA ASN A 33 -8.21 -5.99 7.63
C ASN A 33 -9.22 -7.12 7.37
N LYS A 34 -9.30 -8.09 8.26
CA LYS A 34 -10.16 -9.27 8.14
C LYS A 34 -11.62 -8.95 7.85
N ASP A 35 -12.13 -7.91 8.49
CA ASP A 35 -13.54 -7.51 8.41
C ASP A 35 -13.81 -6.56 7.24
N LYS A 36 -12.80 -6.24 6.45
CA LYS A 36 -12.86 -5.32 5.31
C LYS A 36 -13.47 -3.95 5.66
N THR A 37 -13.06 -3.41 6.79
CA THR A 37 -13.50 -2.09 7.29
C THR A 37 -12.39 -1.04 7.24
N GLY A 38 -11.16 -1.43 6.92
CA GLY A 38 -10.00 -0.55 6.86
C GLY A 38 -8.80 -1.24 6.21
N ILE A 39 -7.75 -0.45 6.02
CA ILE A 39 -6.45 -0.93 5.50
C ILE A 39 -5.42 -1.00 6.62
N VAL A 40 -4.45 -1.89 6.46
CA VAL A 40 -3.37 -2.13 7.42
C VAL A 40 -2.05 -2.19 6.66
N ALA A 41 -1.10 -1.35 7.07
CA ALA A 41 0.26 -1.36 6.54
C ALA A 41 1.05 -2.56 7.10
N VAL A 42 1.52 -3.43 6.23
CA VAL A 42 2.31 -4.60 6.59
C VAL A 42 3.73 -4.43 6.04
N PRO A 43 4.77 -4.47 6.88
CA PRO A 43 6.16 -4.36 6.45
C PRO A 43 6.50 -5.37 5.35
N TYR A 44 7.16 -4.91 4.30
CA TYR A 44 7.46 -5.70 3.11
C TYR A 44 8.91 -5.49 2.66
N ASP A 45 9.63 -6.58 2.54
CA ASP A 45 11.02 -6.61 2.06
C ASP A 45 11.03 -6.92 0.56
N ALA A 46 10.98 -5.84 -0.25
CA ALA A 46 10.98 -5.97 -1.69
C ALA A 46 12.29 -6.58 -2.21
N SER A 47 12.17 -7.50 -3.14
CA SER A 47 13.30 -8.14 -3.83
C SER A 47 13.75 -7.34 -5.06
N ALA A 48 12.84 -6.61 -5.68
CA ALA A 48 13.10 -5.81 -6.85
C ALA A 48 13.93 -4.56 -6.55
N THR A 49 14.79 -4.19 -7.48
CA THR A 49 15.71 -3.04 -7.36
C THR A 49 15.44 -1.95 -8.38
N THR A 50 14.69 -2.25 -9.43
CA THR A 50 14.27 -1.25 -10.44
C THR A 50 12.84 -0.81 -10.21
N LYS A 51 12.48 0.39 -10.66
CA LYS A 51 11.14 0.94 -10.50
C LYS A 51 10.07 0.04 -11.12
N ASP A 52 10.25 -0.38 -12.36
CA ASP A 52 9.29 -1.22 -13.06
C ASP A 52 9.11 -2.57 -12.37
N ALA A 53 10.20 -3.21 -11.93
CA ALA A 53 10.13 -4.46 -11.20
C ALA A 53 9.45 -4.30 -9.82
N LEU A 54 9.63 -3.15 -9.14
CA LEU A 54 8.91 -2.84 -7.90
C LEU A 54 7.40 -2.69 -8.14
N ILE A 55 7.01 -2.03 -9.24
CA ILE A 55 5.60 -1.89 -9.62
C ILE A 55 4.97 -3.27 -9.80
N GLU A 56 5.61 -4.15 -10.57
CA GLU A 56 5.14 -5.52 -10.81
C GLU A 56 5.09 -6.35 -9.52
N GLU A 57 6.13 -6.26 -8.70
CA GLU A 57 6.21 -6.99 -7.42
C GLU A 57 5.09 -6.53 -6.46
N PHE A 58 4.79 -5.23 -6.40
CA PHE A 58 3.71 -4.71 -5.56
C PHE A 58 2.33 -5.05 -6.10
N PHE A 59 2.13 -5.07 -7.41
CA PHE A 59 0.89 -5.58 -8.01
C PHE A 59 0.66 -7.04 -7.64
N ALA A 60 1.70 -7.87 -7.74
CA ALA A 60 1.62 -9.26 -7.35
C ALA A 60 1.28 -9.42 -5.85
N ALA A 61 1.89 -8.62 -4.97
CA ALA A 61 1.60 -8.65 -3.54
C ALA A 61 0.16 -8.22 -3.22
N LEU A 62 -0.34 -7.13 -3.87
CA LEU A 62 -1.71 -6.63 -3.68
C LEU A 62 -2.78 -7.58 -4.21
N SER A 63 -2.42 -8.47 -5.15
CA SER A 63 -3.32 -9.47 -5.75
C SER A 63 -3.20 -10.86 -5.11
N SER A 64 -2.24 -11.06 -4.18
CA SER A 64 -1.98 -12.34 -3.52
C SER A 64 -2.52 -12.34 -2.10
N ASP A 65 -3.03 -13.49 -1.66
CA ASP A 65 -3.48 -13.64 -0.28
C ASP A 65 -2.28 -13.53 0.67
N PRO A 66 -2.34 -12.67 1.70
CA PRO A 66 -1.26 -12.54 2.67
C PRO A 66 -1.15 -13.78 3.57
N ASP A 67 0.05 -14.08 4.07
CA ASP A 67 0.31 -15.22 4.98
C ASP A 67 -0.50 -15.11 6.28
N ASN A 68 -0.74 -13.89 6.74
CA ASN A 68 -1.52 -13.66 7.96
C ASN A 68 -3.02 -13.64 7.65
N VAL A 69 -3.76 -14.60 8.24
CA VAL A 69 -5.20 -14.78 8.07
C VAL A 69 -6.07 -13.62 8.57
N GLU A 70 -5.50 -12.68 9.34
CA GLU A 70 -6.18 -11.46 9.78
C GLU A 70 -6.22 -10.37 8.69
N TYR A 71 -5.55 -10.58 7.56
CA TYR A 71 -5.54 -9.66 6.45
C TYR A 71 -6.19 -10.26 5.21
N ARG A 72 -6.57 -9.41 4.28
CA ARG A 72 -7.12 -9.79 2.96
C ARG A 72 -6.45 -8.96 1.89
N LYS A 73 -6.23 -9.56 0.73
CA LYS A 73 -5.73 -8.82 -0.43
C LYS A 73 -6.73 -7.76 -0.88
N PRO A 74 -6.27 -6.59 -1.27
CA PRO A 74 -7.16 -5.52 -1.75
C PRO A 74 -7.70 -5.77 -3.15
N ILE A 75 -6.94 -6.43 -4.05
CA ILE A 75 -7.38 -6.76 -5.40
C ILE A 75 -7.95 -8.19 -5.41
N PRO A 76 -9.27 -8.37 -5.66
CA PRO A 76 -9.90 -9.68 -5.69
C PRO A 76 -9.38 -10.58 -6.82
N ASN A 77 -9.65 -11.89 -6.75
CA ASN A 77 -9.19 -12.87 -7.75
C ASN A 77 -9.80 -12.70 -9.15
N ASP A 78 -10.97 -12.13 -9.21
CA ASP A 78 -11.75 -11.87 -10.43
C ASP A 78 -11.42 -10.53 -11.08
N VAL A 79 -10.56 -9.72 -10.47
CA VAL A 79 -10.11 -8.42 -10.99
C VAL A 79 -8.68 -8.53 -11.50
N GLU A 80 -8.45 -8.15 -12.75
CA GLU A 80 -7.15 -8.19 -13.39
C GLU A 80 -6.61 -6.77 -13.67
N ILE A 81 -5.32 -6.55 -13.35
CA ILE A 81 -4.56 -5.42 -13.85
C ILE A 81 -4.10 -5.76 -15.27
N THR A 82 -4.71 -5.15 -16.28
CA THR A 82 -4.44 -5.46 -17.69
C THR A 82 -3.16 -4.82 -18.21
N LYS A 83 -2.85 -3.62 -17.70
CA LYS A 83 -1.63 -2.86 -18.02
C LYS A 83 -1.46 -1.70 -17.05
N TYR A 84 -0.29 -1.07 -17.12
CA TYR A 84 -0.05 0.23 -16.49
C TYR A 84 0.79 1.14 -17.41
N SER A 85 0.81 2.42 -17.10
CA SER A 85 1.72 3.39 -17.70
C SER A 85 2.20 4.39 -16.65
N LEU A 86 3.44 4.84 -16.82
CA LEU A 86 4.05 5.86 -15.97
C LEU A 86 4.37 7.08 -16.82
N ASP A 87 3.75 8.22 -16.48
CA ASP A 87 4.02 9.52 -17.12
C ASP A 87 4.49 10.51 -16.04
N GLY A 88 5.77 10.84 -16.06
CA GLY A 88 6.41 11.59 -14.98
C GLY A 88 6.27 10.84 -13.65
N ALA A 89 5.51 11.41 -12.72
CA ALA A 89 5.23 10.82 -11.40
C ALA A 89 3.81 10.25 -11.28
N LEU A 90 3.02 10.24 -12.37
CA LEU A 90 1.67 9.69 -12.42
C LEU A 90 1.72 8.24 -12.90
N LEU A 91 1.34 7.31 -12.03
CA LEU A 91 1.09 5.92 -12.39
C LEU A 91 -0.38 5.75 -12.79
N THR A 92 -0.65 5.37 -14.03
CA THR A 92 -2.00 5.01 -14.49
C THR A 92 -2.12 3.48 -14.52
N ILE A 93 -3.11 2.95 -13.81
CA ILE A 93 -3.38 1.51 -13.71
C ILE A 93 -4.69 1.21 -14.44
N TYR A 94 -4.66 0.19 -15.29
CA TYR A 94 -5.82 -0.24 -16.08
C TYR A 94 -6.29 -1.60 -15.55
N PHE A 95 -7.55 -1.65 -15.17
CA PHE A 95 -8.24 -2.85 -14.73
C PHE A 95 -9.21 -3.33 -15.80
N ASP A 96 -9.54 -4.59 -15.75
CA ASP A 96 -10.63 -5.17 -16.51
C ASP A 96 -12.02 -4.70 -16.01
N ALA A 97 -13.10 -5.09 -16.70
CA ALA A 97 -14.45 -4.69 -16.35
C ALA A 97 -14.94 -5.27 -15.01
N ASP A 98 -14.35 -6.36 -14.54
CA ASP A 98 -14.72 -7.02 -13.28
C ASP A 98 -14.43 -6.15 -12.06
N TYR A 99 -13.54 -5.16 -12.18
CA TYR A 99 -13.33 -4.12 -11.16
C TYR A 99 -14.63 -3.45 -10.72
N LEU A 100 -15.57 -3.21 -11.65
CA LEU A 100 -16.86 -2.54 -11.38
C LEU A 100 -17.84 -3.42 -10.58
N ASN A 101 -17.56 -4.72 -10.44
CA ASN A 101 -18.37 -5.65 -9.66
C ASN A 101 -18.06 -5.62 -8.16
N MET A 102 -16.99 -4.90 -7.75
CA MET A 102 -16.66 -4.75 -6.34
C MET A 102 -17.75 -3.99 -5.58
N LYS A 103 -17.97 -4.38 -4.32
CA LYS A 103 -18.82 -3.60 -3.43
C LYS A 103 -18.20 -2.24 -3.16
N GLU A 104 -19.04 -1.20 -3.06
CA GLU A 104 -18.60 0.19 -2.91
C GLU A 104 -17.54 0.38 -1.81
N VAL A 105 -17.74 -0.20 -0.62
CA VAL A 105 -16.77 -0.10 0.48
C VAL A 105 -15.46 -0.82 0.15
N GLU A 106 -15.52 -2.02 -0.43
CA GLU A 106 -14.34 -2.80 -0.80
C GLU A 106 -13.56 -2.10 -1.94
N GLU A 107 -14.28 -1.46 -2.87
CA GLU A 107 -13.69 -0.68 -3.95
C GLU A 107 -12.90 0.54 -3.42
N VAL A 108 -13.48 1.31 -2.50
CA VAL A 108 -12.79 2.45 -1.87
C VAL A 108 -11.54 1.98 -1.10
N LEU A 109 -11.62 0.86 -0.38
CA LEU A 109 -10.49 0.30 0.34
C LEU A 109 -9.42 -0.24 -0.61
N CYS A 110 -9.81 -0.86 -1.72
CA CYS A 110 -8.90 -1.31 -2.78
C CYS A 110 -8.12 -0.12 -3.34
N ARG A 111 -8.79 0.97 -3.71
CA ARG A 111 -8.13 2.20 -4.18
C ARG A 111 -7.15 2.75 -3.14
N ALA A 112 -7.58 2.86 -1.89
CA ALA A 112 -6.73 3.34 -0.81
C ALA A 112 -5.47 2.49 -0.65
N ALA A 113 -5.62 1.17 -0.62
CA ALA A 113 -4.52 0.23 -0.49
C ALA A 113 -3.53 0.32 -1.66
N VAL A 114 -4.04 0.31 -2.89
CA VAL A 114 -3.22 0.41 -4.10
C VAL A 114 -2.46 1.74 -4.14
N VAL A 115 -3.15 2.87 -3.95
CA VAL A 115 -2.52 4.20 -4.02
C VAL A 115 -1.44 4.34 -2.95
N ARG A 116 -1.74 3.98 -1.69
CA ARG A 116 -0.78 4.10 -0.58
C ARG A 116 0.41 3.15 -0.71
N THR A 117 0.22 1.99 -1.34
CA THR A 117 1.33 1.08 -1.63
C THR A 117 2.21 1.63 -2.74
N MET A 118 1.62 2.03 -3.89
CA MET A 118 2.37 2.43 -5.07
C MET A 118 3.12 3.75 -4.89
N THR A 119 2.57 4.70 -4.15
CA THR A 119 3.22 6.00 -3.89
C THR A 119 4.42 5.93 -2.96
N GLN A 120 4.74 4.77 -2.37
CA GLN A 120 6.01 4.55 -1.67
C GLN A 120 7.18 4.35 -2.63
N ILE A 121 6.94 4.02 -3.89
CA ILE A 121 7.97 3.84 -4.90
C ILE A 121 8.49 5.21 -5.33
N SER A 122 9.79 5.43 -5.19
CA SER A 122 10.41 6.71 -5.55
C SER A 122 10.11 7.12 -6.99
N GLY A 123 9.54 8.31 -7.17
CA GLY A 123 9.12 8.86 -8.45
C GLY A 123 7.73 8.41 -8.90
N ILE A 124 6.89 7.93 -7.96
CA ILE A 124 5.44 7.79 -8.12
C ILE A 124 4.79 8.63 -7.02
N ASP A 125 4.21 9.76 -7.37
CA ASP A 125 3.59 10.68 -6.42
C ASP A 125 2.06 10.50 -6.38
N CYS A 126 1.48 10.01 -7.47
CA CYS A 126 0.04 9.87 -7.60
C CYS A 126 -0.35 8.73 -8.57
N VAL A 127 -1.60 8.30 -8.45
CA VAL A 127 -2.15 7.18 -9.21
C VAL A 127 -3.50 7.56 -9.81
N SER A 128 -3.78 7.10 -11.03
CA SER A 128 -5.11 7.16 -11.67
C SER A 128 -5.56 5.76 -12.07
N PHE A 129 -6.87 5.51 -11.96
CA PHE A 129 -7.47 4.23 -12.31
C PHE A 129 -8.30 4.37 -13.59
N TYR A 130 -8.16 3.38 -14.44
CA TYR A 130 -8.98 3.17 -15.63
C TYR A 130 -9.59 1.77 -15.56
N VAL A 131 -10.83 1.65 -15.95
CA VAL A 131 -11.55 0.38 -16.04
C VAL A 131 -12.14 0.24 -17.42
N ASP A 132 -11.89 -0.87 -18.10
CA ASP A 132 -12.31 -1.07 -19.50
C ASP A 132 -11.91 0.12 -20.40
N GLU A 133 -10.64 0.56 -20.27
CA GLU A 133 -10.03 1.68 -21.01
C GLU A 133 -10.66 3.06 -20.73
N LYS A 134 -11.55 3.19 -19.75
CA LYS A 134 -12.21 4.45 -19.38
C LYS A 134 -11.78 4.92 -18.00
N PRO A 135 -11.67 6.23 -17.76
CA PRO A 135 -11.39 6.74 -16.43
C PRO A 135 -12.43 6.23 -15.42
N LEU A 136 -11.95 5.80 -14.24
CA LEU A 136 -12.82 5.37 -13.16
C LEU A 136 -13.76 6.51 -12.74
N THR A 137 -15.04 6.19 -12.58
CA THR A 137 -16.07 7.11 -12.05
C THR A 137 -16.61 6.62 -10.71
N ASP A 138 -17.04 7.54 -9.87
CA ASP A 138 -17.75 7.23 -8.63
C ASP A 138 -19.22 6.80 -8.92
N VAL A 139 -19.95 6.45 -7.87
CA VAL A 139 -21.36 6.02 -7.95
C VAL A 139 -22.30 7.06 -8.57
N ASN A 140 -21.89 8.34 -8.62
CA ASN A 140 -22.63 9.42 -9.25
C ASN A 140 -22.22 9.66 -10.71
N GLY A 141 -21.29 8.85 -11.24
CA GLY A 141 -20.74 9.02 -12.58
C GLY A 141 -19.69 10.12 -12.70
N LYS A 142 -19.24 10.70 -11.59
CA LYS A 142 -18.17 11.70 -11.56
C LYS A 142 -16.82 10.98 -11.63
N MET A 143 -15.93 11.49 -12.50
CA MET A 143 -14.56 10.98 -12.61
C MET A 143 -13.82 11.06 -11.27
N VAL A 144 -13.23 9.96 -10.81
CA VAL A 144 -12.42 9.90 -9.58
C VAL A 144 -11.13 10.71 -9.77
N GLY A 145 -10.49 10.58 -10.94
CA GLY A 145 -9.30 11.36 -11.29
C GLY A 145 -8.02 10.84 -10.63
N THR A 146 -7.09 11.76 -10.44
CA THR A 146 -5.78 11.47 -9.84
C THR A 146 -5.87 11.44 -8.32
N MET A 147 -5.28 10.41 -7.73
CA MET A 147 -5.30 10.15 -6.28
C MET A 147 -3.89 10.18 -5.71
N TYR A 148 -3.76 10.71 -4.50
CA TYR A 148 -2.53 10.79 -3.73
C TYR A 148 -2.66 9.95 -2.45
N ALA A 149 -1.56 9.60 -1.79
CA ALA A 149 -1.62 8.88 -0.52
C ALA A 149 -2.49 9.61 0.53
N GLU A 150 -2.40 10.94 0.56
CA GLU A 150 -3.13 11.82 1.47
C GLU A 150 -4.63 11.92 1.13
N SER A 151 -5.04 11.48 -0.06
CA SER A 151 -6.47 11.39 -0.43
C SER A 151 -7.23 10.39 0.45
N PHE A 152 -6.49 9.52 1.13
CA PHE A 152 -7.05 8.47 1.98
C PHE A 152 -6.51 8.59 3.40
N VAL A 153 -7.39 8.81 4.38
CA VAL A 153 -7.03 8.63 5.79
C VAL A 153 -7.01 7.16 6.13
N ALA A 154 -6.13 6.77 7.06
CA ALA A 154 -5.94 5.37 7.45
C ALA A 154 -7.22 4.72 8.00
N ASN A 155 -8.20 5.52 8.42
CA ASN A 155 -9.46 5.07 9.01
C ASN A 155 -10.66 5.64 8.23
N PRO A 156 -11.38 4.85 7.38
CA PRO A 156 -12.51 5.32 6.59
C PRO A 156 -13.63 5.96 7.43
N GLY A 157 -13.76 5.57 8.72
CA GLY A 157 -14.73 6.15 9.63
C GLY A 157 -14.49 7.64 9.95
N GLU A 158 -13.26 8.13 9.82
CA GLU A 158 -12.93 9.53 10.04
C GLU A 158 -13.25 10.41 8.83
N GLN A 159 -13.18 9.86 7.61
CA GLN A 159 -13.57 10.58 6.39
C GLN A 159 -15.06 10.90 6.34
N ILE A 160 -15.91 9.98 6.80
CA ILE A 160 -17.36 10.19 6.85
C ILE A 160 -17.70 11.37 7.79
N ASN A 161 -16.99 11.46 8.90
CA ASN A 161 -17.17 12.55 9.86
C ASN A 161 -16.66 13.91 9.34
N SER A 162 -15.59 13.94 8.56
CA SER A 162 -15.05 15.17 7.99
C SER A 162 -15.95 15.76 6.90
N ILE A 163 -16.60 14.91 6.10
CA ILE A 163 -17.56 15.34 5.06
C ILE A 163 -18.83 15.91 5.70
N GLN A 164 -19.29 15.36 6.82
CA GLN A 164 -20.45 15.87 7.54
C GLN A 164 -20.18 17.20 8.26
N ASN A 165 -18.94 17.48 8.64
CA ASN A 165 -18.58 18.74 9.32
C ASN A 165 -18.28 19.91 8.38
N THR A 166 -18.21 19.69 7.06
CA THR A 166 -17.89 20.76 6.10
C THR A 166 -19.16 21.49 5.58
N ASN A 167 -20.36 21.07 5.97
CA ASN A 167 -21.63 21.59 5.46
C ASN A 167 -22.48 22.33 6.50
N LEU A 168 -21.91 23.17 7.34
CA LEU A 168 -22.72 24.11 8.15
C LEU A 168 -21.93 25.38 8.49
N THR A 169 -21.84 26.28 7.50
CA THR A 169 -21.74 27.71 7.79
C THR A 169 -22.85 28.41 7.02
N LEU A 170 -24.02 28.50 7.63
CA LEU A 170 -25.05 29.41 7.23
C LEU A 170 -24.71 30.78 7.83
N TYR A 171 -24.51 31.77 6.96
CA TYR A 171 -24.61 33.21 7.27
C TYR A 171 -26.03 33.65 7.11
#